data_6ee773ba15b52f46f7409f015de0a773
#
_entry.id   6ee773ba15b52f46f7409f015de0a773
#
_cell.length_a   1.000
_cell.length_b   1.000
_cell.length_c   1.000
_cell.angle_alpha   90.00
_cell.angle_beta   90.00
_cell.angle_gamma   90.00
#
_symmetry.space_group_name_H-M   'P 1'
#
loop_
_entity.id
_entity.type
_entity.pdbx_description
1 polymer ?
#
loop_
_entity_poly.entity_id
_entity_poly.type
_entity_poly.pdbx_seq_one_letter_code
_entity_poly.pdbx_strand_id
1 'polypeptide(L)'
;GFSTFMSYYMLSALADAGKTAEALSMLKTYYGGMLKAGATTFWEDFDIDWLKDGAALDSLSGEYDIHGDNGAHCYIGYRHSLCHGWSSAPAAFLAERVLGIRLLEPGCRRIGIYPELGGLEWAEGEYPTPYGTVSVKCRKTGDGKISVEYKAPEQIEIETGSGVSM
;
A
#
# COMPACT_ATOMS: atom_id res chain seq x y z
N GLY A 1 -2.75 1.28 -18.84
CA GLY A 1 -1.88 0.64 -17.88
C GLY A 1 -2.21 1.01 -16.44
N PHE A 2 -1.61 0.35 -15.50
CA PHE A 2 -1.66 0.72 -14.08
C PHE A 2 -0.80 1.95 -13.87
N SER A 3 -1.28 2.94 -13.13
CA SER A 3 -0.58 4.21 -12.91
C SER A 3 -0.31 4.40 -11.42
N THR A 4 0.85 4.94 -11.08
CA THR A 4 1.21 5.23 -9.69
C THR A 4 0.18 6.13 -9.02
N PHE A 5 -0.30 7.18 -9.71
CA PHE A 5 -1.34 8.08 -9.21
C PHE A 5 -2.69 7.39 -9.02
N MET A 6 -3.16 6.64 -10.02
CA MET A 6 -4.46 5.98 -9.97
C MET A 6 -4.49 4.71 -9.11
N SER A 7 -3.33 4.25 -8.67
CA SER A 7 -3.20 2.97 -7.96
C SER A 7 -4.06 2.89 -6.70
N TYR A 8 -4.16 3.95 -5.91
CA TYR A 8 -5.01 3.96 -4.72
C TYR A 8 -6.48 3.68 -5.05
N TYR A 9 -7.01 4.36 -6.04
CA TYR A 9 -8.41 4.21 -6.46
C TYR A 9 -8.68 2.83 -7.05
N MET A 10 -7.75 2.31 -7.85
CA MET A 10 -7.87 0.99 -8.47
C MET A 10 -7.80 -0.13 -7.43
N LEU A 11 -6.85 -0.08 -6.51
CA LEU A 11 -6.71 -1.05 -5.42
C LEU A 11 -7.92 -1.00 -4.48
N SER A 12 -8.38 0.21 -4.14
CA SER A 12 -9.57 0.39 -3.29
C SER A 12 -10.84 -0.13 -3.96
N ALA A 13 -11.04 0.13 -5.25
CA ALA A 13 -12.19 -0.39 -6.00
C ALA A 13 -12.19 -1.92 -6.07
N LEU A 14 -11.03 -2.57 -6.18
CA LEU A 14 -10.93 -4.02 -6.10
C LEU A 14 -11.32 -4.54 -4.72
N ALA A 15 -10.83 -3.91 -3.65
CA ALA A 15 -11.21 -4.28 -2.28
C ALA A 15 -12.71 -4.09 -2.03
N ASP A 16 -13.30 -2.97 -2.48
CA ASP A 16 -14.74 -2.72 -2.38
C ASP A 16 -15.59 -3.76 -3.15
N ALA A 17 -15.02 -4.35 -4.19
CA ALA A 17 -15.62 -5.47 -4.94
C ALA A 17 -15.35 -6.85 -4.29
N GLY A 18 -14.76 -6.91 -3.09
CA GLY A 18 -14.41 -8.16 -2.40
C GLY A 18 -13.18 -8.88 -3.00
N LYS A 19 -12.35 -8.16 -3.76
CA LYS A 19 -11.18 -8.70 -4.50
C LYS A 19 -9.87 -8.23 -3.89
N THR A 20 -9.77 -8.25 -2.56
CA THR A 20 -8.56 -7.80 -1.84
C THR A 20 -7.33 -8.64 -2.20
N ALA A 21 -7.51 -9.94 -2.49
CA ALA A 21 -6.40 -10.80 -2.91
C ALA A 21 -5.82 -10.37 -4.27
N GLU A 22 -6.68 -10.02 -5.23
CA GLU A 22 -6.26 -9.50 -6.53
C GLU A 22 -5.59 -8.12 -6.39
N ALA A 23 -6.12 -7.25 -5.53
CA ALA A 23 -5.51 -5.95 -5.23
C ALA A 23 -4.10 -6.13 -4.67
N LEU A 24 -3.91 -7.03 -3.71
CA LEU A 24 -2.58 -7.37 -3.17
C LEU A 24 -1.63 -7.95 -4.22
N SER A 25 -2.14 -8.79 -5.12
CA SER A 25 -1.35 -9.34 -6.23
C SER A 25 -0.88 -8.24 -7.19
N MET A 26 -1.77 -7.30 -7.55
CA MET A 26 -1.40 -6.13 -8.37
C MET A 26 -0.37 -5.24 -7.68
N LEU A 27 -0.59 -4.93 -6.40
CA LEU A 27 0.35 -4.16 -5.58
C LEU A 27 1.74 -4.84 -5.56
N LYS A 28 1.77 -6.13 -5.28
CA LYS A 28 3.01 -6.92 -5.23
C LYS A 28 3.74 -6.95 -6.58
N THR A 29 3.00 -7.05 -7.69
CA THR A 29 3.59 -7.07 -9.03
C THR A 29 4.17 -5.71 -9.39
N TYR A 30 3.40 -4.66 -9.26
CA TYR A 30 3.77 -3.32 -9.71
C TYR A 30 4.80 -2.66 -8.79
N TYR A 31 4.49 -2.49 -7.51
CA TYR A 31 5.43 -1.90 -6.55
C TYR A 31 6.58 -2.83 -6.18
N GLY A 32 6.36 -4.15 -6.21
CA GLY A 32 7.44 -5.12 -6.12
C GLY A 32 8.39 -5.06 -7.31
N GLY A 33 7.89 -4.71 -8.50
CA GLY A 33 8.69 -4.38 -9.67
C GLY A 33 9.55 -3.14 -9.43
N MET A 34 8.95 -2.07 -8.91
CA MET A 34 9.67 -0.83 -8.56
C MET A 34 10.81 -1.11 -7.57
N LEU A 35 10.56 -1.95 -6.54
CA LEU A 35 11.60 -2.38 -5.59
C LEU A 35 12.72 -3.19 -6.27
N LYS A 36 12.39 -4.06 -7.24
CA LYS A 36 13.39 -4.80 -8.02
C LYS A 36 14.26 -3.90 -8.89
N ALA A 37 13.70 -2.78 -9.35
CA ALA A 37 14.45 -1.73 -10.04
C ALA A 37 15.32 -0.87 -9.09
N GLY A 38 15.35 -1.18 -7.79
CA GLY A 38 16.20 -0.51 -6.80
C GLY A 38 15.52 0.65 -6.08
N ALA A 39 14.18 0.82 -6.19
CA ALA A 39 13.49 1.88 -5.50
C ALA A 39 13.62 1.76 -3.98
N THR A 40 13.97 2.86 -3.33
CA THR A 40 13.95 3.05 -1.87
C THR A 40 12.84 3.97 -1.41
N THR A 41 12.14 4.57 -2.36
CA THR A 41 11.03 5.52 -2.19
C THR A 41 9.99 5.24 -3.27
N PHE A 42 8.81 5.86 -3.17
CA PHE A 42 7.79 5.77 -4.22
C PHE A 42 8.14 6.69 -5.39
N TRP A 43 8.27 6.11 -6.58
CA TRP A 43 8.55 6.89 -7.79
C TRP A 43 7.29 7.53 -8.36
N GLU A 44 7.46 8.68 -9.00
CA GLU A 44 6.38 9.43 -9.64
C GLU A 44 5.64 8.61 -10.68
N ASP A 45 6.41 7.89 -11.50
CA ASP A 45 5.90 7.00 -12.55
C ASP A 45 6.68 5.70 -12.56
N PHE A 46 6.08 4.65 -13.09
CA PHE A 46 6.69 3.34 -13.25
C PHE A 46 5.91 2.52 -14.27
N ASP A 47 6.64 1.80 -15.10
CA ASP A 47 6.09 0.73 -15.92
C ASP A 47 6.87 -0.57 -15.64
N ILE A 48 6.15 -1.68 -15.54
CA ILE A 48 6.75 -2.99 -15.27
C ILE A 48 7.73 -3.42 -16.38
N ASP A 49 7.52 -2.93 -17.59
CA ASP A 49 8.42 -3.20 -18.73
C ASP A 49 9.77 -2.53 -18.58
N TRP A 50 9.90 -1.50 -17.75
CA TRP A 50 11.21 -0.87 -17.45
C TRP A 50 12.19 -1.82 -16.77
N LEU A 51 11.71 -2.89 -16.16
CA LEU A 51 12.59 -3.92 -15.59
C LEU A 51 13.48 -4.63 -16.62
N LYS A 52 13.19 -4.48 -17.92
CA LYS A 52 13.98 -5.07 -19.01
C LYS A 52 15.20 -4.23 -19.35
N ASP A 53 15.07 -2.89 -19.27
CA ASP A 53 16.03 -1.94 -19.83
C ASP A 53 16.44 -0.83 -18.82
N GLY A 54 15.94 -0.86 -17.60
CA GLY A 54 16.27 0.09 -16.55
C GLY A 54 17.54 -0.30 -15.81
N ALA A 55 18.50 0.63 -15.70
CA ALA A 55 19.65 0.46 -14.82
C ALA A 55 19.20 0.49 -13.34
N ALA A 56 19.96 -0.15 -12.46
CA ALA A 56 19.77 -0.01 -11.03
C ALA A 56 20.11 1.44 -10.60
N LEU A 57 19.43 1.94 -9.57
CA LEU A 57 19.58 3.33 -9.10
C LEU A 57 21.01 3.70 -8.65
N ASP A 58 21.80 2.71 -8.27
CA ASP A 58 23.20 2.87 -7.85
C ASP A 58 24.20 2.78 -9.01
N SER A 59 23.72 2.59 -10.24
CA SER A 59 24.54 2.57 -11.44
C SER A 59 24.33 3.81 -12.29
N LEU A 60 25.34 4.17 -13.07
CA LEU A 60 25.20 5.24 -14.06
C LEU A 60 24.27 4.78 -15.18
N SER A 61 23.35 5.64 -15.58
CA SER A 61 22.47 5.36 -16.71
C SER A 61 23.26 5.18 -17.99
N GLY A 62 22.99 4.10 -18.70
CA GLY A 62 23.50 3.86 -20.04
C GLY A 62 22.75 4.67 -21.10
N GLU A 63 23.18 4.54 -22.35
CA GLU A 63 22.62 5.27 -23.50
C GLU A 63 21.11 4.96 -23.73
N TYR A 64 20.66 3.79 -23.30
CA TYR A 64 19.27 3.32 -23.46
C TYR A 64 18.55 3.09 -22.14
N ASP A 65 19.04 3.67 -21.05
CA ASP A 65 18.42 3.54 -19.75
C ASP A 65 17.12 4.35 -19.70
N ILE A 66 16.01 3.73 -19.33
CA ILE A 66 14.71 4.36 -19.22
C ILE A 66 14.68 5.51 -18.20
N HIS A 67 15.55 5.51 -17.21
CA HIS A 67 15.68 6.61 -16.26
C HIS A 67 16.45 7.80 -16.85
N GLY A 68 17.31 7.58 -17.81
CA GLY A 68 18.08 8.62 -18.50
C GLY A 68 17.40 9.12 -19.76
N ASP A 69 16.70 8.23 -20.47
CA ASP A 69 15.94 8.54 -21.68
C ASP A 69 14.49 8.08 -21.49
N ASN A 70 13.59 8.96 -21.54
CA ASN A 70 12.20 8.80 -21.23
C ASN A 70 11.37 7.99 -22.25
N GLY A 71 11.93 7.61 -23.36
CA GLY A 71 11.25 6.79 -24.34
C GLY A 71 9.84 7.30 -24.68
N ALA A 72 8.81 6.52 -24.38
CA ALA A 72 7.41 6.84 -24.67
C ALA A 72 6.74 7.77 -23.65
N HIS A 73 7.42 8.19 -22.61
CA HIS A 73 6.86 9.04 -21.55
C HIS A 73 7.13 10.53 -21.81
N CYS A 74 6.37 11.39 -21.14
CA CYS A 74 6.47 12.83 -21.28
C CYS A 74 7.71 13.45 -20.60
N TYR A 75 8.51 12.65 -19.91
CA TYR A 75 9.70 13.09 -19.19
C TYR A 75 10.98 12.79 -19.96
N ILE A 76 11.92 13.70 -19.96
CA ILE A 76 13.22 13.56 -20.65
C ILE A 76 14.34 13.64 -19.62
N GLY A 77 15.18 12.59 -19.55
CA GLY A 77 16.37 12.51 -18.70
C GLY A 77 16.07 12.77 -17.23
N TYR A 78 15.95 11.75 -16.39
CA TYR A 78 15.70 11.84 -14.94
C TYR A 78 14.68 12.90 -14.48
N ARG A 79 13.70 13.21 -15.29
CA ARG A 79 12.71 14.23 -14.95
C ARG A 79 11.60 13.74 -14.03
N HIS A 80 11.36 12.45 -13.99
CA HIS A 80 10.40 11.93 -13.02
C HIS A 80 11.02 11.89 -11.62
N SER A 81 10.22 12.22 -10.62
CA SER A 81 10.66 12.20 -9.24
C SER A 81 10.83 10.77 -8.74
N LEU A 82 11.95 10.47 -8.12
CA LEU A 82 12.17 9.18 -7.44
C LEU A 82 11.64 9.17 -6.00
N CYS A 83 11.01 10.26 -5.54
CA CYS A 83 10.33 10.36 -4.25
C CYS A 83 9.07 11.20 -4.41
N HIS A 84 7.95 10.56 -4.72
CA HIS A 84 6.72 11.26 -5.12
C HIS A 84 5.50 10.78 -4.32
N GLY A 85 4.88 11.71 -3.58
CA GLY A 85 3.81 11.40 -2.64
C GLY A 85 2.55 10.79 -3.27
N TRP A 86 2.19 11.14 -4.52
CA TRP A 86 0.98 10.59 -5.15
C TRP A 86 1.05 9.09 -5.43
N SER A 87 2.24 8.51 -5.43
CA SER A 87 2.45 7.07 -5.62
C SER A 87 2.50 6.27 -4.32
N SER A 88 2.27 6.91 -3.17
CA SER A 88 2.28 6.25 -1.85
C SER A 88 1.01 5.41 -1.54
N ALA A 89 0.20 5.12 -2.55
CA ALA A 89 -0.99 4.27 -2.43
C ALA A 89 -0.82 3.00 -1.60
N PRO A 90 0.32 2.26 -1.68
CA PRO A 90 0.50 1.06 -0.87
C PRO A 90 0.38 1.31 0.63
N ALA A 91 0.93 2.42 1.13
CA ALA A 91 0.88 2.74 2.56
C ALA A 91 -0.56 2.95 3.05
N ALA A 92 -1.34 3.76 2.32
CA ALA A 92 -2.75 3.99 2.64
C ALA A 92 -3.59 2.71 2.48
N PHE A 93 -3.44 2.01 1.36
CA PHE A 93 -4.19 0.78 1.08
C PHE A 93 -3.96 -0.30 2.13
N LEU A 94 -2.70 -0.54 2.53
CA LEU A 94 -2.37 -1.55 3.54
C LEU A 94 -2.94 -1.18 4.91
N ALA A 95 -2.87 0.08 5.31
CA ALA A 95 -3.44 0.54 6.57
C ALA A 95 -4.97 0.46 6.57
N GLU A 96 -5.61 1.01 5.53
CA GLU A 96 -7.06 1.14 5.48
C GLU A 96 -7.79 -0.15 5.13
N ARG A 97 -7.22 -1.01 4.28
CA ARG A 97 -7.87 -2.22 3.79
C ARG A 97 -7.34 -3.47 4.47
N VAL A 98 -6.03 -3.69 4.46
CA VAL A 98 -5.46 -4.93 4.99
C VAL A 98 -5.50 -4.97 6.51
N LEU A 99 -5.05 -3.92 7.19
CA LEU A 99 -5.24 -3.76 8.63
C LEU A 99 -6.68 -3.37 8.99
N GLY A 100 -7.41 -2.81 8.04
CA GLY A 100 -8.81 -2.44 8.17
C GLY A 100 -9.06 -1.19 9.02
N ILE A 101 -8.08 -0.31 9.18
CA ILE A 101 -8.20 0.90 10.00
C ILE A 101 -9.07 1.93 9.28
N ARG A 102 -10.26 2.22 9.82
CA ARG A 102 -11.24 3.15 9.28
C ARG A 102 -11.49 4.28 10.24
N LEU A 103 -11.32 5.50 9.79
CA LEU A 103 -11.73 6.67 10.57
C LEU A 103 -13.25 6.82 10.46
N LEU A 104 -13.96 6.55 11.55
CA LEU A 104 -15.42 6.64 11.60
C LEU A 104 -15.90 8.05 11.91
N GLU A 105 -15.04 8.86 12.55
CA GLU A 105 -15.31 10.27 12.86
C GLU A 105 -14.08 11.14 12.60
N PRO A 106 -14.27 12.40 12.21
CA PRO A 106 -13.16 13.35 12.11
C PRO A 106 -12.39 13.47 13.43
N GLY A 107 -11.06 13.62 13.36
CA GLY A 107 -10.20 13.77 14.53
C GLY A 107 -9.81 12.46 15.21
N CYS A 108 -10.10 11.32 14.61
CA CYS A 108 -9.70 9.99 15.07
C CYS A 108 -10.25 9.57 16.45
N ARG A 109 -11.36 10.16 16.92
CA ARG A 109 -11.96 9.78 18.19
C ARG A 109 -12.67 8.44 18.17
N ARG A 110 -13.09 8.01 16.98
CA ARG A 110 -13.71 6.72 16.74
C ARG A 110 -13.10 6.06 15.52
N ILE A 111 -12.56 4.86 15.71
CA ILE A 111 -11.86 4.09 14.67
C ILE A 111 -12.45 2.69 14.59
N GLY A 112 -12.80 2.27 13.39
CA GLY A 112 -13.15 0.89 13.08
C GLY A 112 -11.91 0.06 12.73
N ILE A 113 -11.90 -1.22 13.10
CA ILE A 113 -10.88 -2.19 12.69
C ILE A 113 -11.58 -3.35 11.99
N TYR A 114 -11.49 -3.38 10.66
CA TYR A 114 -12.17 -4.33 9.78
C TYR A 114 -11.15 -4.94 8.79
N PRO A 115 -10.26 -5.83 9.23
CA PRO A 115 -9.16 -6.33 8.40
C PRO A 115 -9.63 -7.20 7.24
N GLU A 116 -8.97 -7.04 6.10
CA GLU A 116 -9.17 -7.82 4.89
C GLU A 116 -7.85 -8.44 4.44
N LEU A 117 -7.47 -9.60 4.98
CA LEU A 117 -6.17 -10.20 4.73
C LEU A 117 -5.97 -10.71 3.29
N GLY A 118 -7.06 -10.89 2.51
CA GLY A 118 -6.95 -11.44 1.15
C GLY A 118 -6.19 -12.78 1.15
N GLY A 119 -5.04 -12.83 0.48
CA GLY A 119 -4.16 -14.00 0.45
C GLY A 119 -3.13 -14.09 1.58
N LEU A 120 -3.08 -13.11 2.49
CA LEU A 120 -2.13 -13.09 3.60
C LEU A 120 -2.62 -13.95 4.77
N GLU A 121 -1.69 -14.53 5.52
CA GLU A 121 -1.98 -15.26 6.76
C GLU A 121 -2.08 -14.34 7.97
N TRP A 122 -1.37 -13.23 7.94
CA TRP A 122 -1.36 -12.23 9.01
C TRP A 122 -0.93 -10.86 8.48
N ALA A 123 -1.25 -9.81 9.23
CA ALA A 123 -0.71 -8.47 9.06
C ALA A 123 -0.59 -7.79 10.42
N GLU A 124 0.39 -6.91 10.55
CA GLU A 124 0.53 -6.02 11.70
C GLU A 124 1.00 -4.64 11.25
N GLY A 125 0.62 -3.62 11.99
CA GLY A 125 1.03 -2.26 11.71
C GLY A 125 0.55 -1.26 12.75
N GLU A 126 0.98 -0.02 12.54
CA GLU A 126 0.70 1.10 13.42
C GLU A 126 0.08 2.26 12.63
N TYR A 127 -0.85 2.94 13.24
CA TYR A 127 -1.52 4.11 12.67
C TYR A 127 -1.40 5.30 13.63
N PRO A 128 -0.72 6.38 13.23
CA PRO A 128 -0.57 7.55 14.06
C PRO A 128 -1.88 8.35 14.14
N THR A 129 -2.20 8.80 15.34
CA THR A 129 -3.35 9.68 15.59
C THR A 129 -2.93 10.88 16.44
N PRO A 130 -3.74 11.94 16.54
CA PRO A 130 -3.47 13.06 17.44
C PRO A 130 -3.36 12.68 18.93
N TYR A 131 -3.87 11.50 19.31
CA TYR A 131 -3.88 11.01 20.71
C TYR A 131 -2.77 9.99 20.97
N GLY A 132 -2.02 9.59 19.95
CA GLY A 132 -1.00 8.55 20.02
C GLY A 132 -1.23 7.48 18.95
N THR A 133 -0.48 6.41 19.03
CA THR A 133 -0.47 5.35 18.01
C THR A 133 -1.52 4.28 18.31
N VAL A 134 -2.28 3.90 17.29
CA VAL A 134 -3.10 2.68 17.28
C VAL A 134 -2.29 1.57 16.63
N SER A 135 -2.03 0.49 17.38
CA SER A 135 -1.34 -0.70 16.85
C SER A 135 -2.36 -1.81 16.61
N VAL A 136 -2.25 -2.48 15.48
CA VAL A 136 -3.16 -3.58 15.09
C VAL A 136 -2.32 -4.79 14.67
N LYS A 137 -2.72 -5.97 15.17
CA LYS A 137 -2.25 -7.28 14.69
C LYS A 137 -3.45 -8.12 14.31
N CYS A 138 -3.46 -8.68 13.14
CA CYS A 138 -4.52 -9.56 12.66
C CYS A 138 -3.94 -10.84 12.04
N ARG A 139 -4.64 -11.96 12.26
CA ARG A 139 -4.20 -13.29 11.79
C ARG A 139 -5.41 -14.14 11.43
N LYS A 140 -5.31 -14.91 10.36
CA LYS A 140 -6.28 -15.96 10.06
C LYS A 140 -6.25 -17.06 11.13
N THR A 141 -7.42 -17.48 11.56
CA THR A 141 -7.63 -18.61 12.45
C THR A 141 -8.00 -19.87 11.64
N GLY A 142 -7.85 -21.03 12.26
CA GLY A 142 -8.10 -22.32 11.58
C GLY A 142 -9.56 -22.54 11.12
N ASP A 143 -10.51 -21.74 11.63
CA ASP A 143 -11.91 -21.73 11.24
C ASP A 143 -12.25 -20.71 10.13
N GLY A 144 -11.22 -20.07 9.57
CA GLY A 144 -11.34 -19.10 8.47
C GLY A 144 -11.73 -17.68 8.89
N LYS A 145 -11.83 -17.43 10.20
CA LYS A 145 -12.01 -16.07 10.73
C LYS A 145 -10.69 -15.32 10.83
N ILE A 146 -10.77 -14.07 11.26
CA ILE A 146 -9.60 -13.25 11.53
C ILE A 146 -9.62 -12.88 13.02
N SER A 147 -8.56 -13.25 13.75
CA SER A 147 -8.32 -12.72 15.09
C SER A 147 -7.67 -11.35 14.99
N VAL A 148 -8.06 -10.43 15.86
CA VAL A 148 -7.52 -9.08 15.93
C VAL A 148 -7.10 -8.76 17.35
N GLU A 149 -5.85 -8.35 17.50
CA GLU A 149 -5.31 -7.74 18.71
C GLU A 149 -5.01 -6.27 18.41
N TYR A 150 -5.36 -5.37 19.30
CA TYR A 150 -5.05 -3.95 19.13
C TYR A 150 -4.65 -3.28 20.45
N LYS A 151 -3.94 -2.16 20.31
CA LYS A 151 -3.69 -1.21 21.38
C LYS A 151 -4.06 0.17 20.86
N ALA A 152 -4.79 0.94 21.64
CA ALA A 152 -5.21 2.30 21.30
C ALA A 152 -5.12 3.22 22.51
N PRO A 153 -4.89 4.53 22.33
CA PRO A 153 -5.06 5.53 23.37
C PRO A 153 -6.48 5.53 23.95
N GLU A 154 -6.63 5.81 25.23
CA GLU A 154 -7.92 5.81 25.95
C GLU A 154 -8.96 6.79 25.36
N GLN A 155 -8.49 7.84 24.65
CA GLN A 155 -9.35 8.83 24.00
C GLN A 155 -10.00 8.33 22.71
N ILE A 156 -9.63 7.13 22.23
CA ILE A 156 -10.11 6.57 20.97
C ILE A 156 -11.04 5.40 21.26
N GLU A 157 -12.28 5.52 20.82
CA GLU A 157 -13.22 4.41 20.80
C GLU A 157 -12.91 3.48 19.61
N ILE A 158 -12.71 2.19 19.90
CA ILE A 158 -12.46 1.18 18.87
C ILE A 158 -13.72 0.35 18.63
N GLU A 159 -14.13 0.26 17.35
CA GLU A 159 -15.19 -0.62 16.88
C GLU A 159 -14.57 -1.76 16.04
N THR A 160 -14.99 -2.99 16.26
CA THR A 160 -14.54 -4.16 15.49
C THR A 160 -15.70 -4.85 14.78
N GLY A 161 -15.42 -5.49 13.64
CA GLY A 161 -16.43 -6.22 12.87
C GLY A 161 -16.91 -7.51 13.53
N SER A 162 -18.11 -7.97 13.19
CA SER A 162 -18.78 -9.16 13.75
C SER A 162 -18.07 -10.51 13.43
N GLY A 163 -17.04 -10.54 12.62
CA GLY A 163 -16.23 -11.73 12.30
C GLY A 163 -14.86 -11.75 12.99
N VAL A 164 -14.63 -10.79 13.89
CA VAL A 164 -13.36 -10.60 14.59
C VAL A 164 -13.45 -11.28 15.96
N SER A 165 -12.51 -12.18 16.27
CA SER A 165 -12.28 -12.67 17.63
C SER A 165 -11.22 -11.80 18.30
N MET A 166 -11.49 -11.28 19.49
CA MET A 166 -10.50 -10.60 20.33
C MET A 166 -9.69 -11.62 21.14
#